data_6cff478ac033dcde3a32f741823308c1
#
_entry.id   6cff478ac033dcde3a32f741823308c1
#
_cell.length_a   1.000
_cell.length_b   1.000
_cell.length_c   1.000
_cell.angle_alpha   90.00
_cell.angle_beta   90.00
_cell.angle_gamma   90.00
#
_symmetry.space_group_name_H-M   'P 1'
#
loop_
_entity.id
_entity.type
_entity.pdbx_description
1 polymer ?
#
loop_
_entity_poly.entity_id
_entity_poly.type
_entity_poly.pdbx_seq_one_letter_code
_entity_poly.pdbx_strand_id
1 'polypeptide(L)'
;IIVSVFTVQMVAMLGKGNDSVGYSRWAMIAGIVLIIGAFITVTTTKERGSVPPKEKFTLAKAFKTVKSNDQLLIFMLTALLFNTGWYITNAMGIYFFDNVMGNKSLLSYFAAIGGVGQALGLFLLPVLSKKFTRRKVIQGAMCMTVIGYLGMFLFGPLLLASNAKMFIPFAVFALIGCMGIGCIFVSQTVMLADIVDYGEYSLGYRSESIVFSMKGFLQKLAYTIQSIVIALGLQFSHYDATLPVQTELTKNTISTMMFIIPPIFVV
;
A
#
# COMPACT_ATOMS: atom_id res chain seq x y z
N ILE A 1 -9.58 -0.85 3.56
CA ILE A 1 -9.49 -1.67 4.78
C ILE A 1 -10.81 -2.41 5.02
N ILE A 2 -11.96 -1.73 5.23
CA ILE A 2 -13.24 -2.39 5.51
C ILE A 2 -13.58 -3.42 4.42
N VAL A 3 -13.54 -3.02 3.15
CA VAL A 3 -13.80 -3.92 2.02
C VAL A 3 -12.85 -5.12 2.04
N SER A 4 -11.55 -4.92 2.24
CA SER A 4 -10.56 -6.01 2.23
C SER A 4 -10.76 -7.02 3.36
N VAL A 5 -11.14 -6.56 4.56
CA VAL A 5 -11.39 -7.42 5.71
C VAL A 5 -12.61 -8.31 5.50
N PHE A 6 -13.68 -7.75 4.94
CA PHE A 6 -14.95 -8.45 4.78
C PHE A 6 -15.13 -9.17 3.46
N THR A 7 -14.23 -8.99 2.48
CA THR A 7 -14.40 -9.55 1.13
C THR A 7 -14.58 -11.06 1.14
N VAL A 8 -13.71 -11.80 1.83
CA VAL A 8 -13.76 -13.27 1.82
C VAL A 8 -15.07 -13.78 2.42
N GLN A 9 -15.49 -13.22 3.56
CA GLN A 9 -16.73 -13.60 4.23
C GLN A 9 -17.97 -13.24 3.39
N MET A 10 -17.99 -12.04 2.80
CA MET A 10 -19.10 -11.57 1.98
C MET A 10 -19.23 -12.36 0.68
N VAL A 11 -18.13 -12.71 0.05
CA VAL A 11 -18.12 -13.57 -1.14
C VAL A 11 -18.69 -14.94 -0.82
N ALA A 12 -18.26 -15.57 0.26
CA ALA A 12 -18.79 -16.87 0.68
C ALA A 12 -20.30 -16.79 1.00
N MET A 13 -20.73 -15.78 1.73
CA MET A 13 -22.13 -15.57 2.13
C MET A 13 -23.05 -15.28 0.93
N LEU A 14 -22.62 -14.39 0.04
CA LEU A 14 -23.43 -13.96 -1.13
C LEU A 14 -23.37 -14.97 -2.28
N GLY A 15 -22.27 -15.72 -2.38
CA GLY A 15 -22.04 -16.68 -3.45
C GLY A 15 -22.73 -18.03 -3.26
N LYS A 16 -23.08 -18.40 -2.01
CA LYS A 16 -23.72 -19.70 -1.67
C LYS A 16 -23.02 -20.89 -2.33
N GLY A 17 -21.67 -20.89 -2.31
CA GLY A 17 -20.84 -21.95 -2.92
C GLY A 17 -20.37 -21.65 -4.34
N ASN A 18 -20.73 -20.52 -4.94
CA ASN A 18 -20.21 -20.06 -6.22
C ASN A 18 -19.47 -18.72 -6.05
N ASP A 19 -18.14 -18.76 -6.06
CA ASP A 19 -17.29 -17.60 -5.84
C ASP A 19 -17.51 -16.49 -6.89
N SER A 20 -17.73 -16.85 -8.17
CA SER A 20 -17.97 -15.88 -9.24
C SER A 20 -19.22 -15.03 -8.97
N VAL A 21 -20.30 -15.67 -8.52
CA VAL A 21 -21.54 -14.99 -8.13
C VAL A 21 -21.32 -14.15 -6.87
N GLY A 22 -20.56 -14.67 -5.90
CA GLY A 22 -20.20 -13.97 -4.68
C GLY A 22 -19.43 -12.68 -4.94
N TYR A 23 -18.37 -12.74 -5.75
CA TYR A 23 -17.59 -11.56 -6.15
C TYR A 23 -18.43 -10.55 -6.91
N SER A 24 -19.27 -10.99 -7.85
CA SER A 24 -20.13 -10.09 -8.62
C SER A 24 -21.10 -9.31 -7.72
N ARG A 25 -21.79 -9.99 -6.80
CA ARG A 25 -22.72 -9.35 -5.86
C ARG A 25 -22.01 -8.43 -4.88
N TRP A 26 -20.86 -8.83 -4.36
CA TRP A 26 -20.06 -7.99 -3.45
C TRP A 26 -19.54 -6.74 -4.15
N ALA A 27 -19.05 -6.86 -5.38
CA ALA A 27 -18.61 -5.71 -6.19
C ALA A 27 -19.75 -4.73 -6.46
N MET A 28 -20.96 -5.24 -6.74
CA MET A 28 -22.14 -4.40 -6.93
C MET A 28 -22.50 -3.60 -5.68
N ILE A 29 -22.50 -4.24 -4.50
CA ILE A 29 -22.75 -3.54 -3.23
C ILE A 29 -21.69 -2.47 -2.97
N ALA A 30 -20.41 -2.80 -3.12
CA ALA A 30 -19.32 -1.86 -2.95
C ALA A 30 -19.41 -0.68 -3.92
N GLY A 31 -19.78 -0.95 -5.18
CA GLY A 31 -20.02 0.08 -6.20
C GLY A 31 -21.17 1.04 -5.85
N ILE A 32 -22.29 0.51 -5.37
CA ILE A 32 -23.43 1.34 -4.92
C ILE A 32 -23.02 2.23 -3.75
N VAL A 33 -22.34 1.71 -2.74
CA VAL A 33 -21.86 2.49 -1.59
C VAL A 33 -20.91 3.61 -2.04
N LEU A 34 -20.03 3.32 -3.01
CA LEU A 34 -19.11 4.30 -3.57
C LEU A 34 -19.84 5.41 -4.31
N ILE A 35 -20.86 5.08 -5.14
CA ILE A 35 -21.67 6.05 -5.87
C ILE A 35 -22.45 6.94 -4.90
N ILE A 36 -23.07 6.35 -3.85
CA ILE A 36 -23.79 7.12 -2.83
C ILE A 36 -22.84 8.08 -2.12
N GLY A 37 -21.65 7.60 -1.70
CA GLY A 37 -20.64 8.43 -1.05
C GLY A 37 -20.18 9.59 -1.93
N ALA A 38 -19.92 9.32 -3.22
CA ALA A 38 -19.55 10.35 -4.18
C ALA A 38 -20.69 11.38 -4.36
N PHE A 39 -21.93 10.94 -4.46
CA PHE A 39 -23.09 11.81 -4.60
C PHE A 39 -23.27 12.72 -3.37
N ILE A 40 -23.16 12.17 -2.16
CA ILE A 40 -23.19 12.95 -0.93
C ILE A 40 -22.07 14.00 -0.93
N THR A 41 -20.85 13.62 -1.30
CA THR A 41 -19.72 14.54 -1.34
C THR A 41 -19.98 15.70 -2.31
N VAL A 42 -20.43 15.41 -3.53
CA VAL A 42 -20.70 16.45 -4.53
C VAL A 42 -21.82 17.39 -4.10
N THR A 43 -22.87 16.87 -3.46
CA THR A 43 -24.03 17.69 -3.06
C THR A 43 -23.81 18.52 -1.79
N THR A 44 -22.94 18.03 -0.89
CA THR A 44 -22.71 18.72 0.40
C THR A 44 -21.49 19.63 0.39
N THR A 45 -20.50 19.37 -0.52
CA THR A 45 -19.28 20.18 -0.60
C THR A 45 -19.56 21.47 -1.40
N LYS A 46 -19.36 22.62 -0.75
CA LYS A 46 -19.40 23.95 -1.38
C LYS A 46 -17.98 24.48 -1.52
N GLU A 47 -17.55 24.79 -2.74
CA GLU A 47 -16.31 25.53 -2.95
C GLU A 47 -16.43 26.94 -2.35
N ARG A 48 -15.56 27.26 -1.41
CA ARG A 48 -15.44 28.58 -0.82
C ARG A 48 -14.15 29.23 -1.33
N GLY A 49 -14.28 30.06 -2.35
CA GLY A 49 -13.18 30.87 -2.88
C GLY A 49 -12.32 30.13 -3.92
N SER A 50 -12.86 29.96 -5.12
CA SER A 50 -12.04 29.62 -6.27
C SER A 50 -11.29 30.86 -6.74
N VAL A 51 -9.98 30.90 -6.52
CA VAL A 51 -9.12 31.81 -7.27
C VAL A 51 -8.94 31.14 -8.65
N PRO A 52 -9.47 31.74 -9.73
CA PRO A 52 -9.28 31.13 -11.05
C PRO A 52 -7.79 31.00 -11.33
N PRO A 53 -7.32 29.85 -11.87
CA PRO A 53 -5.93 29.68 -12.20
C PRO A 53 -5.52 30.75 -13.19
N LYS A 54 -4.58 31.63 -12.83
CA LYS A 54 -4.08 32.72 -13.67
C LYS A 54 -3.41 32.25 -14.94
N GLU A 55 -3.07 30.97 -15.03
CA GLU A 55 -2.34 30.43 -16.16
C GLU A 55 -2.92 29.10 -16.64
N LYS A 56 -2.98 28.96 -17.98
CA LYS A 56 -3.43 27.73 -18.63
C LYS A 56 -2.45 26.59 -18.31
N PHE A 57 -2.99 25.45 -17.89
CA PHE A 57 -2.23 24.22 -17.74
C PHE A 57 -1.76 23.73 -19.11
N THR A 58 -0.45 23.49 -19.25
CA THR A 58 0.14 22.85 -20.42
C THR A 58 1.04 21.70 -19.98
N LEU A 59 1.07 20.62 -20.74
CA LEU A 59 1.95 19.46 -20.46
C LEU A 59 3.41 19.89 -20.43
N ALA A 60 3.83 20.81 -21.29
CA ALA A 60 5.19 21.36 -21.29
C ALA A 60 5.53 22.07 -19.96
N LYS A 61 4.56 22.83 -19.40
CA LYS A 61 4.75 23.49 -18.09
C LYS A 61 4.83 22.46 -16.97
N ALA A 62 3.98 21.41 -17.00
CA ALA A 62 4.03 20.32 -16.02
C ALA A 62 5.41 19.64 -16.04
N PHE A 63 5.91 19.30 -17.22
CA PHE A 63 7.22 18.66 -17.37
C PHE A 63 8.36 19.55 -16.89
N LYS A 64 8.30 20.86 -17.23
CA LYS A 64 9.26 21.85 -16.75
C LYS A 64 9.24 21.97 -15.23
N THR A 65 8.06 22.03 -14.61
CA THR A 65 7.90 22.09 -13.15
C THR A 65 8.52 20.89 -12.47
N VAL A 66 8.22 19.67 -12.97
CA VAL A 66 8.77 18.43 -12.42
C VAL A 66 10.29 18.40 -12.55
N LYS A 67 10.84 18.77 -13.73
CA LYS A 67 12.28 18.75 -13.98
C LYS A 67 13.04 19.79 -13.17
N SER A 68 12.42 20.94 -12.88
CA SER A 68 13.07 22.06 -12.18
C SER A 68 12.90 22.02 -10.66
N ASN A 69 12.09 21.10 -10.13
CA ASN A 69 11.90 20.89 -8.69
C ASN A 69 12.65 19.61 -8.29
N ASP A 70 13.88 19.74 -7.81
CA ASP A 70 14.74 18.63 -7.39
C ASP A 70 14.15 17.82 -6.24
N GLN A 71 13.46 18.47 -5.28
CA GLN A 71 12.79 17.80 -4.18
C GLN A 71 11.62 16.95 -4.67
N LEU A 72 10.91 17.41 -5.70
CA LEU A 72 9.85 16.62 -6.32
C LEU A 72 10.41 15.36 -6.99
N LEU A 73 11.55 15.46 -7.69
CA LEU A 73 12.19 14.31 -8.34
C LEU A 73 12.62 13.24 -7.32
N ILE A 74 13.26 13.66 -6.22
CA ILE A 74 13.67 12.75 -5.13
C ILE A 74 12.42 12.09 -4.52
N PHE A 75 11.37 12.88 -4.23
CA PHE A 75 10.13 12.37 -3.71
C PHE A 75 9.49 11.36 -4.67
N MET A 76 9.47 11.64 -5.97
CA MET A 76 8.91 10.74 -6.98
C MET A 76 9.60 9.39 -6.97
N LEU A 77 10.93 9.36 -6.90
CA LEU A 77 11.69 8.11 -6.86
C LEU A 77 11.39 7.32 -5.58
N THR A 78 11.49 7.96 -4.42
CA THR A 78 11.26 7.32 -3.13
C THR A 78 9.81 6.85 -2.96
N ALA A 79 8.83 7.65 -3.39
CA ALA A 79 7.43 7.27 -3.35
C ALA A 79 7.12 6.11 -4.31
N LEU A 80 7.72 6.09 -5.51
CA LEU A 80 7.56 5.00 -6.46
C LEU A 80 8.08 3.68 -5.89
N LEU A 81 9.29 3.67 -5.34
CA LEU A 81 9.89 2.48 -4.75
C LEU A 81 9.06 1.97 -3.57
N PHE A 82 8.75 2.85 -2.61
CA PHE A 82 7.94 2.49 -1.45
C PHE A 82 6.57 1.91 -1.82
N ASN A 83 5.83 2.60 -2.72
CA ASN A 83 4.51 2.14 -3.15
C ASN A 83 4.61 0.79 -3.89
N THR A 84 5.63 0.59 -4.73
CA THR A 84 5.84 -0.68 -5.41
C THR A 84 6.03 -1.82 -4.41
N GLY A 85 6.90 -1.65 -3.41
CA GLY A 85 7.10 -2.64 -2.35
C GLY A 85 5.81 -2.95 -1.59
N TRP A 86 5.07 -1.91 -1.18
CA TRP A 86 3.80 -2.07 -0.49
C TRP A 86 2.75 -2.83 -1.34
N TYR A 87 2.65 -2.53 -2.63
CA TYR A 87 1.70 -3.21 -3.52
C TYR A 87 2.09 -4.65 -3.80
N ILE A 88 3.39 -4.97 -3.88
CA ILE A 88 3.87 -6.37 -3.97
C ILE A 88 3.38 -7.16 -2.76
N THR A 89 3.55 -6.65 -1.54
CA THR A 89 3.08 -7.31 -0.32
C THR A 89 1.58 -7.61 -0.36
N ASN A 90 0.78 -6.61 -0.74
CA ASN A 90 -0.68 -6.78 -0.79
C ASN A 90 -1.12 -7.79 -1.84
N ALA A 91 -0.52 -7.76 -3.02
CA ALA A 91 -0.88 -8.66 -4.11
C ALA A 91 -0.36 -10.09 -3.89
N MET A 92 0.83 -10.25 -3.28
CA MET A 92 1.37 -11.56 -2.93
C MET A 92 0.64 -12.21 -1.76
N GLY A 93 -0.11 -11.45 -0.98
CA GLY A 93 -0.84 -11.94 0.20
C GLY A 93 -1.74 -13.12 -0.13
N ILE A 94 -2.52 -13.06 -1.21
CA ILE A 94 -3.42 -14.17 -1.58
C ILE A 94 -2.62 -15.44 -1.92
N TYR A 95 -1.50 -15.31 -2.65
CA TYR A 95 -0.66 -16.46 -3.00
C TYR A 95 0.01 -17.06 -1.77
N PHE A 96 0.47 -16.24 -0.84
CA PHE A 96 1.10 -16.68 0.39
C PHE A 96 0.12 -17.44 1.29
N PHE A 97 -1.04 -16.87 1.60
CA PHE A 97 -2.00 -17.49 2.49
C PHE A 97 -2.70 -18.71 1.87
N ASP A 98 -2.85 -18.75 0.55
CA ASP A 98 -3.42 -19.91 -0.14
C ASP A 98 -2.39 -21.02 -0.34
N ASN A 99 -1.25 -20.73 -0.97
CA ASN A 99 -0.33 -21.76 -1.45
C ASN A 99 0.80 -22.08 -0.47
N VAL A 100 1.18 -21.13 0.40
CA VAL A 100 2.22 -21.34 1.41
C VAL A 100 1.60 -21.78 2.74
N MET A 101 0.56 -21.06 3.20
CA MET A 101 -0.12 -21.33 4.46
C MET A 101 -1.24 -22.37 4.35
N GLY A 102 -1.77 -22.65 3.16
CA GLY A 102 -2.90 -23.55 2.94
C GLY A 102 -4.22 -23.08 3.56
N ASN A 103 -4.31 -21.79 3.93
CA ASN A 103 -5.52 -21.24 4.57
C ASN A 103 -5.78 -19.80 4.14
N LYS A 104 -6.66 -19.64 3.14
CA LYS A 104 -7.08 -18.32 2.63
C LYS A 104 -7.72 -17.41 3.68
N SER A 105 -8.36 -17.97 4.71
CA SER A 105 -9.04 -17.17 5.74
C SER A 105 -8.07 -16.31 6.55
N LEU A 106 -6.80 -16.74 6.66
CA LEU A 106 -5.75 -15.96 7.34
C LEU A 106 -5.46 -14.63 6.65
N LEU A 107 -5.75 -14.50 5.35
CA LEU A 107 -5.63 -13.23 4.62
C LEU A 107 -6.51 -12.13 5.24
N SER A 108 -7.73 -12.47 5.64
CA SER A 108 -8.64 -11.51 6.28
C SER A 108 -8.11 -11.03 7.64
N TYR A 109 -7.55 -11.94 8.44
CA TYR A 109 -6.92 -11.57 9.71
C TYR A 109 -5.67 -10.72 9.48
N PHE A 110 -4.84 -11.06 8.50
CA PHE A 110 -3.68 -10.26 8.12
C PHE A 110 -4.09 -8.85 7.67
N ALA A 111 -5.12 -8.74 6.83
CA ALA A 111 -5.66 -7.45 6.39
C ALA A 111 -6.22 -6.62 7.56
N ALA A 112 -6.90 -7.26 8.52
CA ALA A 112 -7.41 -6.59 9.72
C ALA A 112 -6.26 -6.07 10.60
N ILE A 113 -5.26 -6.91 10.89
CA ILE A 113 -4.07 -6.54 11.67
C ILE A 113 -3.31 -5.41 10.97
N GLY A 114 -3.12 -5.53 9.65
CA GLY A 114 -2.49 -4.50 8.83
C GLY A 114 -3.24 -3.17 8.87
N GLY A 115 -4.58 -3.21 8.80
CA GLY A 115 -5.43 -2.04 8.91
C GLY A 115 -5.33 -1.35 10.27
N VAL A 116 -5.36 -2.12 11.36
CA VAL A 116 -5.16 -1.61 12.72
C VAL A 116 -3.76 -1.02 12.86
N GLY A 117 -2.72 -1.72 12.38
CA GLY A 117 -1.34 -1.23 12.41
C GLY A 117 -1.19 0.11 11.69
N GLN A 118 -1.71 0.23 10.46
CA GLN A 118 -1.68 1.49 9.71
C GLN A 118 -2.43 2.62 10.43
N ALA A 119 -3.60 2.33 11.01
CA ALA A 119 -4.35 3.32 11.79
C ALA A 119 -3.56 3.79 13.01
N LEU A 120 -2.94 2.87 13.75
CA LEU A 120 -2.06 3.22 14.87
C LEU A 120 -0.87 4.07 14.42
N GLY A 121 -0.26 3.76 13.27
CA GLY A 121 0.81 4.56 12.67
C GLY A 121 0.36 6.00 12.35
N LEU A 122 -0.86 6.17 11.83
CA LEU A 122 -1.49 7.47 11.60
C LEU A 122 -1.56 8.32 12.88
N PHE A 123 -2.01 7.74 14.00
CA PHE A 123 -2.11 8.43 15.29
C PHE A 123 -0.74 8.64 15.94
N LEU A 124 0.21 7.75 15.69
CA LEU A 124 1.55 7.83 16.27
C LEU A 124 2.38 8.98 15.68
N LEU A 125 2.21 9.27 14.39
CA LEU A 125 2.98 10.31 13.70
C LEU A 125 2.89 11.70 14.37
N PRO A 126 1.71 12.27 14.68
CA PRO A 126 1.61 13.56 15.33
C PRO A 126 2.27 13.60 16.73
N VAL A 127 2.23 12.46 17.44
CA VAL A 127 2.85 12.35 18.76
C VAL A 127 4.38 12.35 18.65
N LEU A 128 4.92 11.59 17.71
CA LEU A 128 6.35 11.51 17.45
C LEU A 128 6.90 12.84 16.89
N SER A 129 6.15 13.51 16.04
CA SER A 129 6.55 14.78 15.42
C SER A 129 6.65 15.95 16.43
N LYS A 130 6.04 15.82 17.62
CA LYS A 130 6.22 16.79 18.72
C LYS A 130 7.56 16.63 19.43
N LYS A 131 8.15 15.43 19.41
CA LYS A 131 9.38 15.11 20.18
C LYS A 131 10.62 14.97 19.29
N PHE A 132 10.43 14.56 18.05
CA PHE A 132 11.49 14.23 17.11
C PHE A 132 11.39 15.03 15.82
N THR A 133 12.53 15.27 15.18
CA THR A 133 12.58 15.86 13.84
C THR A 133 11.93 14.94 12.82
N ARG A 134 11.32 15.49 11.76
CA ARG A 134 10.67 14.70 10.67
C ARG A 134 11.60 13.59 10.15
N ARG A 135 12.88 13.88 9.96
CA ARG A 135 13.88 12.91 9.50
C ARG A 135 13.96 11.69 10.43
N LYS A 136 14.04 11.92 11.75
CA LYS A 136 14.11 10.83 12.75
C LYS A 136 12.82 10.01 12.79
N VAL A 137 11.67 10.67 12.63
CA VAL A 137 10.36 9.97 12.59
C VAL A 137 10.28 9.06 11.38
N ILE A 138 10.66 9.52 10.20
CA ILE A 138 10.66 8.72 8.96
C ILE A 138 11.65 7.56 9.08
N GLN A 139 12.88 7.81 9.56
CA GLN A 139 13.87 6.75 9.77
C GLN A 139 13.36 5.69 10.76
N GLY A 140 12.74 6.11 11.86
CA GLY A 140 12.12 5.19 12.83
C GLY A 140 10.99 4.36 12.20
N ALA A 141 10.14 4.98 11.37
CA ALA A 141 9.08 4.29 10.65
C ALA A 141 9.63 3.27 9.62
N MET A 142 10.71 3.63 8.91
CA MET A 142 11.42 2.69 8.02
C MET A 142 11.98 1.50 8.81
N CYS A 143 12.67 1.75 9.92
CA CYS A 143 13.18 0.68 10.78
C CYS A 143 12.04 -0.23 11.29
N MET A 144 10.92 0.33 11.75
CA MET A 144 9.76 -0.45 12.18
C MET A 144 9.23 -1.32 11.03
N THR A 145 9.15 -0.76 9.83
CA THR A 145 8.71 -1.49 8.64
C THR A 145 9.66 -2.66 8.33
N VAL A 146 10.96 -2.42 8.28
CA VAL A 146 11.97 -3.46 8.00
C VAL A 146 11.92 -4.57 9.06
N ILE A 147 11.90 -4.21 10.35
CA ILE A 147 11.81 -5.19 11.46
C ILE A 147 10.52 -6.01 11.34
N GLY A 148 9.39 -5.37 11.03
CA GLY A 148 8.12 -6.06 10.82
C GLY A 148 8.19 -7.08 9.68
N TYR A 149 8.73 -6.70 8.53
CA TYR A 149 8.87 -7.59 7.39
C TYR A 149 9.83 -8.77 7.65
N LEU A 150 10.99 -8.50 8.25
CA LEU A 150 11.95 -9.54 8.61
C LEU A 150 11.34 -10.51 9.64
N GLY A 151 10.62 -9.99 10.63
CA GLY A 151 9.91 -10.84 11.58
C GLY A 151 8.85 -11.70 10.90
N MET A 152 8.03 -11.14 10.01
CA MET A 152 7.05 -11.92 9.24
C MET A 152 7.71 -12.99 8.37
N PHE A 153 8.87 -12.71 7.77
CA PHE A 153 9.63 -13.69 7.00
C PHE A 153 10.14 -14.85 7.85
N LEU A 154 10.66 -14.55 9.04
CA LEU A 154 11.19 -15.58 9.94
C LEU A 154 10.08 -16.46 10.54
N PHE A 155 8.98 -15.87 10.94
CA PHE A 155 7.88 -16.61 11.60
C PHE A 155 6.85 -17.16 10.62
N GLY A 156 6.78 -16.67 9.37
CA GLY A 156 5.87 -17.16 8.34
C GLY A 156 6.02 -18.66 8.04
N PRO A 157 7.21 -19.16 7.69
CA PRO A 157 7.44 -20.60 7.47
C PRO A 157 7.21 -21.46 8.70
N LEU A 158 7.45 -20.95 9.91
CA LEU A 158 7.22 -21.66 11.17
C LEU A 158 5.75 -21.90 11.48
N LEU A 159 4.86 -21.07 10.90
CA LEU A 159 3.41 -21.30 10.94
C LEU A 159 2.99 -22.57 10.21
N LEU A 160 3.73 -22.97 9.17
CA LEU A 160 3.51 -24.24 8.44
C LEU A 160 3.80 -25.46 9.29
N ALA A 161 4.70 -25.36 10.25
CA ALA A 161 5.21 -26.49 11.02
C ALA A 161 4.29 -26.94 12.16
N SER A 162 3.01 -26.46 12.26
CA SER A 162 1.98 -27.11 13.11
C SER A 162 1.33 -26.35 14.27
N ASN A 163 1.48 -25.06 14.47
CA ASN A 163 0.81 -24.48 15.64
C ASN A 163 0.17 -23.11 15.38
N ALA A 164 -1.16 -23.04 15.59
CA ALA A 164 -1.91 -21.78 15.67
C ALA A 164 -1.26 -20.74 16.64
N LYS A 165 -0.46 -21.21 17.61
CA LYS A 165 0.32 -20.36 18.52
C LYS A 165 1.40 -19.53 17.83
N MET A 166 1.93 -19.96 16.67
CA MET A 166 2.91 -19.21 15.90
C MET A 166 2.31 -18.05 15.10
N PHE A 167 0.99 -17.99 14.97
CA PHE A 167 0.31 -16.84 14.38
C PHE A 167 0.48 -15.56 15.21
N ILE A 168 0.63 -15.69 16.53
CA ILE A 168 0.79 -14.52 17.42
C ILE A 168 2.08 -13.74 17.12
N PRO A 169 3.28 -14.35 17.11
CA PRO A 169 4.49 -13.63 16.72
C PRO A 169 4.41 -13.01 15.32
N PHE A 170 3.90 -13.75 14.35
CA PHE A 170 3.68 -13.23 12.99
C PHE A 170 2.78 -11.99 13.00
N ALA A 171 1.66 -12.04 13.73
CA ALA A 171 0.70 -10.95 13.86
C ALA A 171 1.32 -9.71 14.53
N VAL A 172 2.16 -9.90 15.56
CA VAL A 172 2.87 -8.81 16.23
C VAL A 172 3.83 -8.12 15.27
N PHE A 173 4.62 -8.88 14.50
CA PHE A 173 5.51 -8.29 13.51
C PHE A 173 4.76 -7.64 12.36
N ALA A 174 3.63 -8.21 11.91
CA ALA A 174 2.74 -7.59 10.94
C ALA A 174 2.19 -6.25 11.45
N LEU A 175 1.77 -6.18 12.71
CA LEU A 175 1.31 -4.95 13.35
C LEU A 175 2.41 -3.87 13.36
N ILE A 176 3.61 -4.23 13.82
CA ILE A 176 4.76 -3.30 13.88
C ILE A 176 5.12 -2.78 12.48
N GLY A 177 5.24 -3.67 11.51
CA GLY A 177 5.55 -3.29 10.12
C GLY A 177 4.51 -2.37 9.52
N CYS A 178 3.22 -2.69 9.71
CA CYS A 178 2.12 -1.88 9.22
C CYS A 178 1.99 -0.54 9.94
N MET A 179 2.38 -0.43 11.22
CA MET A 179 2.48 0.86 11.91
C MET A 179 3.53 1.76 11.23
N GLY A 180 4.70 1.21 10.91
CA GLY A 180 5.73 1.94 10.16
C GLY A 180 5.20 2.42 8.81
N ILE A 181 4.53 1.56 8.05
CA ILE A 181 3.91 1.89 6.76
C ILE A 181 2.88 3.02 6.92
N GLY A 182 2.03 2.97 7.94
CA GLY A 182 1.06 4.02 8.24
C GLY A 182 1.73 5.38 8.48
N CYS A 183 2.81 5.42 9.26
CA CYS A 183 3.60 6.62 9.48
C CYS A 183 4.20 7.15 8.16
N ILE A 184 4.72 6.27 7.29
CA ILE A 184 5.32 6.67 6.01
C ILE A 184 4.26 7.28 5.08
N PHE A 185 3.06 6.69 4.97
CA PHE A 185 1.98 7.22 4.12
C PHE A 185 1.57 8.65 4.50
N VAL A 186 1.46 8.93 5.80
CA VAL A 186 1.13 10.29 6.26
C VAL A 186 2.31 11.23 6.01
N SER A 187 3.54 10.78 6.30
CA SER A 187 4.74 11.55 6.05
C SER A 187 4.88 11.94 4.58
N GLN A 188 4.60 11.03 3.65
CA GLN A 188 4.58 11.33 2.22
C GLN A 188 3.59 12.45 1.86
N THR A 189 2.40 12.47 2.49
CA THR A 189 1.41 13.50 2.23
C THR A 189 1.85 14.87 2.75
N VAL A 190 2.48 14.91 3.93
CA VAL A 190 3.05 16.13 4.49
C VAL A 190 4.22 16.63 3.65
N MET A 191 5.14 15.73 3.26
CA MET A 191 6.27 16.09 2.38
C MET A 191 5.81 16.66 1.04
N LEU A 192 4.71 16.15 0.50
CA LEU A 192 4.17 16.65 -0.76
C LEU A 192 3.72 18.12 -0.65
N ALA A 193 3.12 18.51 0.49
CA ALA A 193 2.79 19.91 0.75
C ALA A 193 4.06 20.78 0.87
N ASP A 194 5.07 20.31 1.60
CA ASP A 194 6.36 21.03 1.70
C ASP A 194 7.03 21.20 0.32
N ILE A 195 6.91 20.21 -0.58
CA ILE A 195 7.45 20.26 -1.95
C ILE A 195 6.72 21.31 -2.82
N VAL A 196 5.41 21.50 -2.58
CA VAL A 196 4.66 22.59 -3.24
C VAL A 196 5.18 23.93 -2.82
N ASP A 197 5.40 24.14 -1.51
CA ASP A 197 5.92 25.42 -0.98
C ASP A 197 7.37 25.67 -1.43
N TYR A 198 8.21 24.64 -1.43
CA TYR A 198 9.56 24.71 -1.99
C TYR A 198 9.55 25.05 -3.49
N GLY A 199 8.65 24.44 -4.25
CA GLY A 199 8.47 24.71 -5.67
C GLY A 199 8.04 26.17 -5.92
N GLU A 200 7.15 26.71 -5.10
CA GLU A 200 6.73 28.12 -5.16
C GLU A 200 7.93 29.07 -4.89
N TYR A 201 8.72 28.77 -3.88
CA TYR A 201 9.93 29.54 -3.57
C TYR A 201 10.97 29.50 -4.69
N SER A 202 11.24 28.32 -5.26
CA SER A 202 12.31 28.14 -6.25
C SER A 202 11.92 28.54 -7.66
N LEU A 203 10.65 28.39 -8.05
CA LEU A 203 10.16 28.64 -9.41
C LEU A 203 9.38 29.95 -9.54
N GLY A 204 9.01 30.59 -8.43
CA GLY A 204 8.25 31.83 -8.42
C GLY A 204 6.75 31.67 -8.73
N TYR A 205 6.24 30.44 -8.82
CA TYR A 205 4.82 30.15 -9.01
C TYR A 205 4.38 28.88 -8.29
N ARG A 206 3.15 28.87 -7.77
CA ARG A 206 2.58 27.74 -7.07
C ARG A 206 2.03 26.71 -8.05
N SER A 207 2.51 25.46 -7.96
CA SER A 207 2.17 24.37 -8.89
C SER A 207 1.52 23.18 -8.17
N GLU A 208 0.63 23.43 -7.23
CA GLU A 208 0.01 22.43 -6.35
C GLU A 208 -0.67 21.29 -7.13
N SER A 209 -1.50 21.63 -8.12
CA SER A 209 -2.20 20.64 -8.94
C SER A 209 -1.26 19.69 -9.69
N ILE A 210 -0.10 20.20 -10.16
CA ILE A 210 0.91 19.38 -10.84
C ILE A 210 1.55 18.41 -9.85
N VAL A 211 1.97 18.89 -8.70
CA VAL A 211 2.64 18.09 -7.66
C VAL A 211 1.72 16.99 -7.13
N PHE A 212 0.45 17.30 -6.84
CA PHE A 212 -0.50 16.29 -6.38
C PHE A 212 -0.91 15.29 -7.48
N SER A 213 -0.99 15.72 -8.75
CA SER A 213 -1.26 14.80 -9.85
C SER A 213 -0.13 13.80 -10.07
N MET A 214 1.13 14.19 -9.81
CA MET A 214 2.27 13.27 -9.85
C MET A 214 2.14 12.15 -8.82
N LYS A 215 1.62 12.41 -7.62
CA LYS A 215 1.34 11.35 -6.64
C LYS A 215 0.41 10.27 -7.22
N GLY A 216 -0.69 10.68 -7.84
CA GLY A 216 -1.64 9.77 -8.49
C GLY A 216 -1.02 8.98 -9.65
N PHE A 217 -0.20 9.64 -10.46
CA PHE A 217 0.55 8.99 -11.54
C PHE A 217 1.51 7.93 -11.00
N LEU A 218 2.31 8.27 -9.96
CA LEU A 218 3.26 7.36 -9.34
C LEU A 218 2.59 6.12 -8.74
N GLN A 219 1.43 6.27 -8.12
CA GLN A 219 0.67 5.14 -7.61
C GLN A 219 0.30 4.16 -8.74
N LYS A 220 -0.20 4.66 -9.86
CA LYS A 220 -0.55 3.81 -11.02
C LYS A 220 0.68 3.16 -11.64
N LEU A 221 1.79 3.89 -11.75
CA LEU A 221 3.05 3.36 -12.23
C LEU A 221 3.59 2.25 -11.30
N ALA A 222 3.50 2.45 -9.99
CA ALA A 222 3.88 1.45 -9.00
C ALA A 222 3.04 0.15 -9.12
N TYR A 223 1.73 0.26 -9.38
CA TYR A 223 0.89 -0.90 -9.67
C TYR A 223 1.33 -1.65 -10.92
N THR A 224 1.72 -0.93 -11.97
CA THR A 224 2.22 -1.54 -13.21
C THR A 224 3.53 -2.29 -12.97
N ILE A 225 4.48 -1.66 -12.30
CA ILE A 225 5.78 -2.28 -11.96
C ILE A 225 5.56 -3.50 -11.07
N GLN A 226 4.74 -3.39 -10.03
CA GLN A 226 4.39 -4.49 -9.15
C GLN A 226 3.81 -5.69 -9.93
N SER A 227 2.91 -5.45 -10.90
CA SER A 227 2.31 -6.53 -11.68
C SER A 227 3.35 -7.26 -12.53
N ILE A 228 4.30 -6.53 -13.12
CA ILE A 228 5.42 -7.11 -13.89
C ILE A 228 6.31 -7.94 -12.96
N VAL A 229 6.71 -7.39 -11.80
CA VAL A 229 7.56 -8.10 -10.83
C VAL A 229 6.91 -9.39 -10.35
N ILE A 230 5.60 -9.37 -10.05
CA ILE A 230 4.87 -10.56 -9.63
C ILE A 230 4.78 -11.59 -10.76
N ALA A 231 4.43 -11.18 -11.98
CA ALA A 231 4.34 -12.09 -13.11
C ALA A 231 5.67 -12.81 -13.37
N LEU A 232 6.78 -12.06 -13.37
CA LEU A 232 8.11 -12.62 -13.53
C LEU A 232 8.48 -13.56 -12.37
N GLY A 233 8.21 -13.16 -11.12
CA GLY A 233 8.52 -13.99 -9.96
C GLY A 233 7.75 -15.31 -9.95
N LEU A 234 6.46 -15.29 -10.26
CA LEU A 234 5.65 -16.50 -10.37
C LEU A 234 6.09 -17.39 -11.53
N GLN A 235 6.44 -16.79 -12.69
CA GLN A 235 6.97 -17.54 -13.84
C GLN A 235 8.29 -18.22 -13.51
N PHE A 236 9.26 -17.52 -12.92
CA PHE A 236 10.55 -18.09 -12.54
C PHE A 236 10.46 -19.15 -11.44
N SER A 237 9.45 -19.08 -10.60
CA SER A 237 9.19 -20.09 -9.58
C SER A 237 8.43 -21.32 -10.08
N HIS A 238 8.06 -21.35 -11.36
CA HIS A 238 7.23 -22.40 -11.96
C HIS A 238 5.89 -22.58 -11.23
N TYR A 239 5.25 -21.45 -10.83
CA TYR A 239 3.93 -21.48 -10.21
C TYR A 239 2.89 -22.07 -11.18
N ASP A 240 2.15 -23.07 -10.73
CA ASP A 240 1.07 -23.69 -11.48
C ASP A 240 -0.21 -23.71 -10.65
N ALA A 241 -1.21 -22.94 -11.08
CA ALA A 241 -2.49 -22.81 -10.40
C ALA A 241 -3.31 -24.12 -10.37
N THR A 242 -2.96 -25.12 -11.17
CA THR A 242 -3.67 -26.41 -11.24
C THR A 242 -3.19 -27.40 -10.17
N LEU A 243 -2.02 -27.18 -9.61
CA LEU A 243 -1.43 -28.05 -8.60
C LEU A 243 -2.06 -27.80 -7.21
N PRO A 244 -2.51 -28.85 -6.52
CA PRO A 244 -3.07 -28.72 -5.18
C PRO A 244 -2.00 -28.31 -4.13
N VAL A 245 -0.74 -28.61 -4.38
CA VAL A 245 0.41 -28.24 -3.53
C VAL A 245 1.53 -27.75 -4.42
N GLN A 246 2.01 -26.55 -4.13
CA GLN A 246 3.12 -25.95 -4.85
C GLN A 246 4.48 -26.54 -4.42
N THR A 247 5.48 -26.42 -5.30
CA THR A 247 6.86 -26.85 -4.98
C THR A 247 7.47 -25.95 -3.89
N GLU A 248 8.49 -26.46 -3.19
CA GLU A 248 9.22 -25.68 -2.18
C GLU A 248 9.90 -24.44 -2.78
N LEU A 249 10.37 -24.53 -4.03
CA LEU A 249 10.91 -23.38 -4.76
C LEU A 249 9.85 -22.28 -4.90
N THR A 250 8.63 -22.65 -5.32
CA THR A 250 7.52 -21.72 -5.49
C THR A 250 7.14 -21.07 -4.16
N LYS A 251 7.01 -21.86 -3.09
CA LYS A 251 6.66 -21.35 -1.75
C LYS A 251 7.70 -20.37 -1.21
N ASN A 252 9.00 -20.71 -1.37
CA ASN A 252 10.09 -19.84 -0.95
C ASN A 252 10.13 -18.54 -1.76
N THR A 253 9.89 -18.62 -3.08
CA THR A 253 9.83 -17.44 -3.95
C THR A 253 8.67 -16.53 -3.54
N ILE A 254 7.47 -17.07 -3.30
CA ILE A 254 6.31 -16.32 -2.83
C ILE A 254 6.63 -15.61 -1.50
N SER A 255 7.22 -16.32 -0.54
CA SER A 255 7.59 -15.77 0.76
C SER A 255 8.65 -14.66 0.63
N THR A 256 9.67 -14.87 -0.21
CA THR A 256 10.72 -13.87 -0.49
C THR A 256 10.13 -12.63 -1.14
N MET A 257 9.26 -12.80 -2.14
CA MET A 257 8.60 -11.68 -2.81
C MET A 257 7.71 -10.88 -1.87
N MET A 258 7.02 -11.53 -0.95
CA MET A 258 6.12 -10.86 -0.02
C MET A 258 6.85 -10.14 1.11
N PHE A 259 7.97 -10.67 1.61
CA PHE A 259 8.59 -10.19 2.85
C PHE A 259 10.02 -9.67 2.72
N ILE A 260 10.78 -10.07 1.70
CA ILE A 260 12.19 -9.64 1.52
C ILE A 260 12.30 -8.53 0.49
N ILE A 261 11.61 -8.64 -0.65
CA ILE A 261 11.67 -7.61 -1.70
C ILE A 261 11.13 -6.25 -1.22
N PRO A 262 9.97 -6.15 -0.54
CA PRO A 262 9.42 -4.86 -0.13
C PRO A 262 10.32 -4.03 0.80
N PRO A 263 10.98 -4.59 1.83
CA PRO A 263 11.92 -3.82 2.66
C PRO A 263 13.08 -3.19 1.89
N ILE A 264 13.56 -3.82 0.81
CA ILE A 264 14.63 -3.27 -0.04
C ILE A 264 14.18 -1.97 -0.71
N PHE A 265 12.91 -1.85 -1.01
CA PHE A 265 12.33 -0.63 -1.60
C PHE A 265 11.96 0.44 -0.57
N VAL A 266 11.97 0.11 0.72
CA VAL A 266 11.66 1.07 1.81
C VAL A 266 12.90 1.82 2.28
N VAL A 267 14.09 1.21 2.19
CA VAL A 267 15.39 1.76 2.58
C VAL A 267 16.03 2.53 1.44
#